data_f8f416b57d0cc508c3c4bc66d693a3a2
#
_entry.id   f8f416b57d0cc508c3c4bc66d693a3a2
#
_cell.length_a   1.000
_cell.length_b   1.000
_cell.length_c   1.000
_cell.angle_alpha   90.00
_cell.angle_beta   90.00
_cell.angle_gamma   90.00
#
_symmetry.space_group_name_H-M   'P 1'
#
loop_
_entity.id
_entity.type
_entity.pdbx_description
1 polymer ?
#
loop_
_entity_poly.entity_id
_entity_poly.type
_entity_poly.pdbx_seq_one_letter_code
_entity_poly.pdbx_strand_id
1 'polypeptide(L)'
;MNWTEPSVLVAIAALLWNCVQQRQINKIRRSDRIAAQHLVATLDSESLRCIHFRNEGTMTLYRPKVDSDFFLSSGIPIANAEICLNIPPNTEAVFSLTNASDIPRLPDFLRIQWIEWTRLKKRTHYMSVSMVEVKRAYVERARSHEGQARS
;
A
#
# COMPACT_ATOMS: atom_id res chain seq x y z
N MET A 1 -10.47 21.68 -49.96
CA MET A 1 -11.24 21.51 -48.70
C MET A 1 -11.28 22.85 -48.02
N ASN A 2 -12.44 23.51 -47.96
CA ASN A 2 -12.57 24.80 -47.27
C ASN A 2 -12.71 24.57 -45.79
N TRP A 3 -11.67 24.85 -45.03
CA TRP A 3 -11.60 24.67 -43.57
C TRP A 3 -12.54 25.61 -42.79
N THR A 4 -13.26 26.48 -43.48
CA THR A 4 -14.18 27.47 -42.92
C THR A 4 -15.64 27.05 -42.94
N GLU A 5 -15.96 25.83 -43.42
CA GLU A 5 -17.32 25.35 -43.35
C GLU A 5 -17.75 25.10 -41.90
N PRO A 6 -18.92 25.60 -41.50
CA PRO A 6 -19.43 25.46 -40.11
C PRO A 6 -19.43 24.00 -39.63
N SER A 7 -19.64 23.05 -40.51
CA SER A 7 -19.63 21.61 -40.24
C SER A 7 -18.25 21.09 -39.77
N VAL A 8 -17.16 21.61 -40.34
CA VAL A 8 -15.79 21.25 -40.00
C VAL A 8 -15.44 21.79 -38.61
N LEU A 9 -15.82 23.01 -38.32
CA LEU A 9 -15.59 23.60 -36.98
C LEU A 9 -16.35 22.87 -35.89
N VAL A 10 -17.60 22.47 -36.15
CA VAL A 10 -18.40 21.67 -35.18
C VAL A 10 -17.75 20.32 -34.96
N ALA A 11 -17.28 19.64 -36.00
CA ALA A 11 -16.60 18.35 -35.89
C ALA A 11 -15.30 18.45 -35.06
N ILE A 12 -14.49 19.48 -35.28
CA ILE A 12 -13.27 19.73 -34.50
C ILE A 12 -13.61 20.00 -33.02
N ALA A 13 -14.63 20.84 -32.77
CA ALA A 13 -15.08 21.13 -31.41
C ALA A 13 -15.56 19.87 -30.68
N ALA A 14 -16.32 19.00 -31.37
CA ALA A 14 -16.79 17.72 -30.81
C ALA A 14 -15.63 16.77 -30.51
N LEU A 15 -14.62 16.68 -31.37
CA LEU A 15 -13.42 15.88 -31.13
C LEU A 15 -12.62 16.39 -29.92
N LEU A 16 -12.42 17.69 -29.82
CA LEU A 16 -11.73 18.29 -28.68
C LEU A 16 -12.49 18.05 -27.37
N TRP A 17 -13.82 18.19 -27.39
CA TRP A 17 -14.67 17.92 -26.26
C TRP A 17 -14.58 16.45 -25.81
N ASN A 18 -14.66 15.50 -26.74
CA ASN A 18 -14.47 14.09 -26.46
C ASN A 18 -13.08 13.78 -25.85
N CYS A 19 -12.03 14.40 -26.36
CA CYS A 19 -10.68 14.27 -25.79
C CYS A 19 -10.61 14.77 -24.35
N VAL A 20 -11.25 15.90 -24.04
CA VAL A 20 -11.31 16.47 -22.67
C VAL A 20 -12.09 15.54 -21.76
N GLN A 21 -13.29 15.09 -22.17
CA GLN A 21 -14.09 14.15 -21.39
C GLN A 21 -13.35 12.84 -21.12
N GLN A 22 -12.70 12.27 -22.14
CA GLN A 22 -11.93 11.04 -21.97
C GLN A 22 -10.78 11.20 -20.97
N ARG A 23 -10.12 12.36 -20.98
CA ARG A 23 -9.06 12.67 -20.00
C ARG A 23 -9.63 12.76 -18.58
N GLN A 24 -10.80 13.36 -18.39
CA GLN A 24 -11.47 13.46 -17.09
C GLN A 24 -11.89 12.08 -16.57
N ILE A 25 -12.52 11.26 -17.41
CA ILE A 25 -12.92 9.89 -17.07
C ILE A 25 -11.69 9.06 -16.67
N ASN A 26 -10.61 9.13 -17.43
CA ASN A 26 -9.37 8.41 -17.11
C ASN A 26 -8.74 8.90 -15.79
N LYS A 27 -8.85 10.19 -15.48
CA LYS A 27 -8.37 10.76 -14.21
C LYS A 27 -9.19 10.21 -13.03
N ILE A 28 -10.53 10.18 -13.14
CA ILE A 28 -11.42 9.64 -12.12
C ILE A 28 -11.16 8.15 -11.91
N ARG A 29 -11.18 7.34 -12.96
CA ARG A 29 -10.89 5.88 -12.88
C ARG A 29 -9.53 5.57 -12.26
N ARG A 30 -8.55 6.44 -12.47
CA ARG A 30 -7.24 6.30 -11.86
C ARG A 30 -7.28 6.63 -10.38
N SER A 31 -7.95 7.71 -10.01
CA SER A 31 -8.15 8.10 -8.60
C SER A 31 -8.86 6.98 -7.83
N ASP A 32 -9.93 6.42 -8.41
CA ASP A 32 -10.68 5.33 -7.79
C ASP A 32 -9.82 4.07 -7.61
N ARG A 33 -8.99 3.72 -8.60
CA ARG A 33 -8.06 2.59 -8.49
C ARG A 33 -7.01 2.79 -7.40
N ILE A 34 -6.48 4.01 -7.26
CA ILE A 34 -5.52 4.34 -6.21
C ILE A 34 -6.20 4.28 -4.84
N ALA A 35 -7.42 4.83 -4.72
CA ALA A 35 -8.20 4.80 -3.50
C ALA A 35 -8.62 3.37 -3.08
N ALA A 36 -8.76 2.47 -4.06
CA ALA A 36 -9.08 1.06 -3.83
C ALA A 36 -7.86 0.19 -3.45
N GLN A 37 -6.66 0.78 -3.31
CA GLN A 37 -5.50 0.02 -2.83
C GLN A 37 -5.65 -0.28 -1.34
N HIS A 38 -5.48 -1.54 -1.00
CA HIS A 38 -5.64 -2.02 0.36
C HIS A 38 -4.57 -3.04 0.69
N LEU A 39 -3.83 -2.79 1.77
CA LEU A 39 -2.91 -3.74 2.38
C LEU A 39 -3.48 -4.20 3.71
N VAL A 40 -3.52 -5.49 3.91
CA VAL A 40 -3.87 -6.12 5.18
C VAL A 40 -2.61 -6.67 5.82
N ALA A 41 -2.42 -6.36 7.09
CA ALA A 41 -1.31 -6.88 7.88
C ALA A 41 -1.77 -8.03 8.77
N THR A 42 -1.04 -9.14 8.74
CA THR A 42 -1.26 -10.30 9.61
C THR A 42 0.05 -10.73 10.25
N LEU A 43 -0.03 -11.28 11.46
CA LEU A 43 1.14 -11.84 12.13
C LEU A 43 1.41 -13.24 11.57
N ASP A 44 2.67 -13.54 11.29
CA ASP A 44 3.09 -14.87 10.83
C ASP A 44 2.73 -15.95 11.85
N SER A 45 2.35 -17.14 11.33
CA SER A 45 1.96 -18.29 12.18
C SER A 45 3.13 -18.90 12.94
N GLU A 46 4.33 -18.86 12.37
CA GLU A 46 5.51 -19.51 12.92
C GLU A 46 6.44 -18.53 13.64
N SER A 47 6.49 -17.29 13.21
CA SER A 47 7.40 -16.28 13.75
C SER A 47 6.67 -15.05 14.27
N LEU A 48 6.73 -14.83 15.58
CA LEU A 48 6.14 -13.65 16.23
C LEU A 48 6.78 -12.32 15.82
N ARG A 49 7.86 -12.31 15.05
CA ARG A 49 8.55 -11.11 14.57
C ARG A 49 8.27 -10.79 13.11
N CYS A 50 7.57 -11.65 12.38
CA CYS A 50 7.27 -11.49 10.98
C CYS A 50 5.82 -11.04 10.78
N ILE A 51 5.65 -9.98 9.99
CA ILE A 51 4.35 -9.41 9.63
C ILE A 51 4.18 -9.60 8.13
N HIS A 52 3.09 -10.24 7.73
CA HIS A 52 2.71 -10.42 6.34
C HIS A 52 1.84 -9.25 5.89
N PHE A 53 2.21 -8.61 4.80
CA PHE A 53 1.41 -7.59 4.13
C PHE A 53 0.81 -8.18 2.86
N ARG A 54 -0.49 -8.43 2.87
CA ARG A 54 -1.25 -8.92 1.72
C ARG A 54 -1.85 -7.75 0.94
N ASN A 55 -1.61 -7.71 -0.37
CA ASN A 55 -2.21 -6.73 -1.24
C ASN A 55 -3.60 -7.22 -1.70
N GLU A 56 -4.64 -6.68 -1.12
CA GLU A 56 -6.04 -6.93 -1.51
C GLU A 56 -6.55 -5.91 -2.55
N GLY A 57 -5.70 -4.97 -2.95
CA GLY A 57 -6.00 -4.00 -3.99
C GLY A 57 -5.90 -4.58 -5.40
N THR A 58 -6.20 -3.74 -6.38
CA THR A 58 -6.27 -4.11 -7.80
C THR A 58 -4.99 -3.82 -8.59
N MET A 59 -4.03 -3.13 -7.98
CA MET A 59 -2.78 -2.72 -8.64
C MET A 59 -1.57 -3.31 -7.93
N THR A 60 -0.50 -3.55 -8.68
CA THR A 60 0.80 -3.87 -8.10
C THR A 60 1.35 -2.66 -7.35
N LEU A 61 1.77 -2.89 -6.11
CA LEU A 61 2.50 -1.90 -5.32
C LEU A 61 3.99 -2.03 -5.65
N TYR A 62 4.55 -1.02 -6.27
CA TYR A 62 5.95 -1.02 -6.64
C TYR A 62 6.81 -0.43 -5.52
N ARG A 63 7.84 -1.18 -5.13
CA ARG A 63 8.83 -0.79 -4.13
C ARG A 63 8.18 -0.25 -2.84
N PRO A 64 7.26 -1.02 -2.23
CA PRO A 64 6.63 -0.61 -0.98
C PRO A 64 7.67 -0.52 0.12
N LYS A 65 7.61 0.58 0.88
CA LYS A 65 8.49 0.85 2.01
C LYS A 65 7.68 1.28 3.22
N VAL A 66 8.08 0.83 4.37
CA VAL A 66 7.60 1.36 5.63
C VAL A 66 8.17 2.76 5.83
N ASP A 67 7.34 3.68 6.33
CA ASP A 67 7.79 5.03 6.67
C ASP A 67 8.81 4.95 7.82
N SER A 68 10.05 5.34 7.51
CA SER A 68 11.17 5.24 8.44
C SER A 68 11.10 6.23 9.61
N ASP A 69 10.35 7.31 9.48
CA ASP A 69 10.30 8.39 10.48
C ASP A 69 9.78 7.88 11.82
N PHE A 70 8.76 7.02 11.79
CA PHE A 70 8.26 6.39 13.01
C PHE A 70 9.33 5.53 13.69
N PHE A 71 10.03 4.69 12.93
CA PHE A 71 11.02 3.76 13.48
C PHE A 71 12.24 4.49 14.02
N LEU A 72 12.69 5.55 13.35
CA LEU A 72 13.77 6.41 13.83
C LEU A 72 13.39 7.09 15.15
N SER A 73 12.16 7.60 15.26
CA SER A 73 11.68 8.29 16.47
C SER A 73 11.38 7.35 17.64
N SER A 74 10.92 6.13 17.37
CA SER A 74 10.56 5.14 18.39
C SER A 74 11.73 4.29 18.88
N GLY A 75 12.87 4.32 18.16
CA GLY A 75 14.02 3.47 18.47
C GLY A 75 13.78 1.98 18.24
N ILE A 76 12.76 1.61 17.45
CA ILE A 76 12.50 0.21 17.09
C ILE A 76 13.41 -0.19 15.94
N PRO A 77 14.32 -1.17 16.13
CA PRO A 77 15.21 -1.60 15.08
C PRO A 77 14.43 -2.41 14.03
N ILE A 78 14.56 -2.02 12.78
CA ILE A 78 14.05 -2.76 11.62
C ILE A 78 15.20 -3.32 10.82
N ALA A 79 15.06 -4.57 10.37
CA ALA A 79 16.08 -5.20 9.52
C ALA A 79 16.12 -4.57 8.14
N ASN A 80 14.97 -4.25 7.57
CA ASN A 80 14.85 -3.62 6.26
C ASN A 80 13.55 -2.81 6.15
N ALA A 81 13.64 -1.53 5.74
CA ALA A 81 12.48 -0.69 5.49
C ALA A 81 11.74 -1.05 4.18
N GLU A 82 12.43 -1.69 3.24
CA GLU A 82 11.80 -2.22 2.02
C GLU A 82 11.14 -3.55 2.32
N ILE A 83 9.83 -3.63 2.08
CA ILE A 83 9.04 -4.85 2.32
C ILE A 83 9.37 -5.90 1.26
N CYS A 84 9.34 -5.49 0.00
CA CYS A 84 9.82 -6.26 -1.16
C CYS A 84 9.91 -5.35 -2.39
N LEU A 85 10.41 -5.88 -3.51
CA LEU A 85 10.50 -5.10 -4.75
C LEU A 85 9.12 -4.69 -5.28
N ASN A 86 8.17 -5.62 -5.27
CA ASN A 86 6.79 -5.39 -5.75
C ASN A 86 5.83 -6.33 -5.02
N ILE A 87 4.61 -5.87 -4.75
CA ILE A 87 3.52 -6.70 -4.24
C ILE A 87 2.37 -6.67 -5.25
N PRO A 88 2.25 -7.68 -6.12
CA PRO A 88 1.11 -7.84 -7.01
C PRO A 88 -0.21 -8.01 -6.25
N PRO A 89 -1.37 -7.82 -6.91
CA PRO A 89 -2.67 -8.14 -6.33
C PRO A 89 -2.74 -9.58 -5.83
N ASN A 90 -3.39 -9.79 -4.68
CA ASN A 90 -3.59 -11.09 -4.02
C ASN A 90 -2.28 -11.82 -3.65
N THR A 91 -1.17 -11.12 -3.53
CA THR A 91 0.09 -11.66 -3.05
C THR A 91 0.49 -11.04 -1.72
N GLU A 92 1.43 -11.68 -1.05
CA GLU A 92 1.93 -11.30 0.25
C GLU A 92 3.42 -10.95 0.18
N ALA A 93 3.83 -10.05 1.08
CA ALA A 93 5.21 -9.75 1.34
C ALA A 93 5.47 -9.75 2.84
N VAL A 94 6.65 -10.17 3.24
CA VAL A 94 7.04 -10.30 4.64
C VAL A 94 7.87 -9.11 5.08
N PHE A 95 7.48 -8.52 6.20
CA PHE A 95 8.25 -7.51 6.91
C PHE A 95 8.66 -8.09 8.27
N SER A 96 9.95 -8.03 8.58
CA SER A 96 10.49 -8.60 9.81
C SER A 96 11.03 -7.53 10.75
N LEU A 97 10.61 -7.58 12.00
CA LEU A 97 11.23 -6.84 13.10
C LEU A 97 12.45 -7.60 13.61
N THR A 98 13.39 -6.88 14.21
CA THR A 98 14.53 -7.50 14.86
C THR A 98 14.08 -8.28 16.10
N ASN A 99 13.17 -7.72 16.88
CA ASN A 99 12.65 -8.33 18.09
C ASN A 99 11.13 -8.45 18.06
N ALA A 100 10.58 -9.60 18.43
CA ALA A 100 9.14 -9.80 18.53
C ALA A 100 8.50 -8.91 19.61
N SER A 101 9.23 -8.61 20.69
CA SER A 101 8.79 -7.73 21.78
C SER A 101 8.49 -6.28 21.34
N ASP A 102 8.90 -5.89 20.15
CA ASP A 102 8.62 -4.56 19.61
C ASP A 102 7.23 -4.45 18.94
N ILE A 103 6.55 -5.58 18.66
CA ILE A 103 5.21 -5.57 18.05
C ILE A 103 4.18 -4.74 18.84
N PRO A 104 4.06 -4.84 20.16
CA PRO A 104 3.12 -4.01 20.93
C PRO A 104 3.44 -2.50 20.84
N ARG A 105 4.70 -2.14 20.57
CA ARG A 105 5.17 -0.76 20.44
C ARG A 105 4.90 -0.15 19.05
N LEU A 106 4.51 -0.96 18.05
CA LEU A 106 4.13 -0.44 16.75
C LEU A 106 2.95 0.54 16.86
N PRO A 107 2.80 1.50 15.97
CA PRO A 107 1.62 2.37 15.93
C PRO A 107 0.38 1.53 15.55
N ASP A 108 -0.82 2.02 15.86
CA ASP A 108 -2.05 1.34 15.44
C ASP A 108 -2.25 1.39 13.92
N PHE A 109 -1.65 2.37 13.28
CA PHE A 109 -1.61 2.50 11.83
C PHE A 109 -0.18 2.71 11.36
N LEU A 110 0.32 1.79 10.56
CA LEU A 110 1.63 1.87 9.93
C LEU A 110 1.50 2.52 8.55
N ARG A 111 2.29 3.56 8.31
CA ARG A 111 2.30 4.24 7.02
C ARG A 111 3.24 3.52 6.05
N ILE A 112 2.69 3.10 4.91
CA ILE A 112 3.41 2.46 3.82
C ILE A 112 3.43 3.42 2.64
N GLN A 113 4.62 3.70 2.11
CA GLN A 113 4.76 4.41 0.84
C GLN A 113 4.98 3.42 -0.29
N TRP A 114 4.49 3.73 -1.48
CA TRP A 114 4.72 2.95 -2.68
C TRP A 114 4.80 3.84 -3.92
N ILE A 115 5.32 3.29 -5.03
CA ILE A 115 5.58 4.05 -6.23
C ILE A 115 4.60 3.63 -7.33
N GLU A 116 4.00 4.61 -7.98
CA GLU A 116 3.30 4.44 -9.24
C GLU A 116 4.16 4.98 -10.37
N TRP A 117 4.43 4.12 -11.34
CA TRP A 117 5.11 4.50 -12.56
C TRP A 117 4.10 4.85 -13.66
N THR A 118 4.23 6.03 -14.22
CA THR A 118 3.52 6.43 -15.44
C THR A 118 4.54 6.70 -16.53
N ARG A 119 4.11 6.70 -17.79
CA ARG A 119 5.00 6.97 -18.93
C ARG A 119 5.83 8.26 -18.78
N LEU A 120 5.32 9.23 -18.01
CA LEU A 120 5.91 10.57 -17.92
C LEU A 120 6.44 10.91 -16.53
N LYS A 121 5.95 10.26 -15.46
CA LYS A 121 6.28 10.64 -14.08
C LYS A 121 6.24 9.45 -13.14
N LYS A 122 7.19 9.45 -12.20
CA LYS A 122 7.15 8.67 -10.97
C LYS A 122 6.31 9.42 -9.94
N ARG A 123 5.36 8.75 -9.30
CA ARG A 123 4.55 9.31 -8.21
C ARG A 123 4.67 8.44 -6.98
N THR A 124 4.88 9.06 -5.84
CA THR A 124 4.85 8.39 -4.55
C THR A 124 3.46 8.54 -3.95
N HIS A 125 2.92 7.44 -3.48
CA HIS A 125 1.66 7.35 -2.78
C HIS A 125 1.89 6.81 -1.38
N TYR A 126 0.94 7.06 -0.49
CA TYR A 126 0.96 6.60 0.89
C TYR A 126 -0.37 5.92 1.21
N MET A 127 -0.31 4.89 2.03
CA MET A 127 -1.48 4.26 2.64
C MET A 127 -1.20 3.96 4.09
N SER A 128 -2.25 3.90 4.90
CA SER A 128 -2.18 3.50 6.31
C SER A 128 -2.68 2.07 6.43
N VAL A 129 -1.89 1.23 7.07
CA VAL A 129 -2.23 -0.18 7.31
C VAL A 129 -2.46 -0.36 8.81
N SER A 130 -3.60 -0.96 9.19
CA SER A 130 -3.92 -1.22 10.59
C SER A 130 -3.04 -2.32 11.16
N MET A 131 -2.43 -2.07 12.32
CA MET A 131 -1.64 -3.04 13.07
C MET A 131 -2.41 -3.63 14.26
N VAL A 132 -3.68 -3.28 14.42
CA VAL A 132 -4.49 -3.70 15.59
C VAL A 132 -4.62 -5.22 15.68
N GLU A 133 -4.90 -5.87 14.54
CA GLU A 133 -5.03 -7.34 14.51
C GLU A 133 -3.68 -8.04 14.72
N VAL A 134 -2.59 -7.48 14.22
CA VAL A 134 -1.22 -7.98 14.43
C VAL A 134 -0.88 -7.95 15.92
N LYS A 135 -1.17 -6.83 16.60
CA LYS A 135 -0.94 -6.69 18.05
C LYS A 135 -1.82 -7.65 18.86
N ARG A 136 -3.10 -7.80 18.49
CA ARG A 136 -4.03 -8.74 19.14
C ARG A 136 -3.51 -10.16 19.04
N ALA A 137 -3.18 -10.62 17.84
CA ALA A 137 -2.64 -11.95 17.60
C ALA A 137 -1.33 -12.20 18.36
N TYR A 138 -0.48 -11.18 18.47
CA TYR A 138 0.74 -11.28 19.27
C TYR A 138 0.44 -11.53 20.75
N VAL A 139 -0.46 -10.75 21.36
CA VAL A 139 -0.82 -10.88 22.77
C VAL A 139 -1.44 -12.25 23.07
N GLU A 140 -2.32 -12.73 22.21
CA GLU A 140 -2.96 -14.04 22.35
C GLU A 140 -1.94 -15.17 22.32
N ARG A 141 -0.99 -15.13 21.39
CA ARG A 141 0.06 -16.16 21.28
C ARG A 141 1.08 -16.09 22.39
N ALA A 142 1.48 -14.90 22.81
CA ALA A 142 2.39 -14.73 23.94
C ALA A 142 1.81 -15.36 25.21
N ARG A 143 0.52 -15.17 25.48
CA ARG A 143 -0.18 -15.81 26.61
C ARG A 143 -0.24 -17.33 26.49
N SER A 144 -0.46 -17.85 25.28
CA SER A 144 -0.50 -19.31 25.05
C SER A 144 0.86 -19.97 25.34
N HIS A 145 1.95 -19.33 24.99
CA HIS A 145 3.30 -19.83 25.27
C HIS A 145 3.63 -19.79 26.76
N GLU A 146 3.20 -18.77 27.51
CA GLU A 146 3.39 -18.69 28.96
C GLU A 146 2.58 -19.78 29.71
N GLY A 147 1.40 -20.10 29.22
CA GLY A 147 0.56 -21.16 29.79
C GLY A 147 1.19 -22.55 29.63
N GLN A 148 1.80 -22.84 28.49
CA GLN A 148 2.48 -24.11 28.22
C GLN A 148 3.80 -24.29 29.00
N ALA A 149 4.48 -23.19 29.32
CA ALA A 149 5.72 -23.24 30.09
C ALA A 149 5.51 -23.50 31.60
N ARG A 150 4.26 -23.41 32.11
CA ARG A 150 3.90 -23.62 33.51
C ARG A 150 3.21 -24.97 33.78
N SER A 151 2.92 -25.74 32.77
CA SER A 151 2.38 -27.11 32.85
C SER A 151 3.47 -28.16 32.75
#